data_e89ded9d526c87995334f56bc6c08871
#
_entry.id   e89ded9d526c87995334f56bc6c08871
#
_cell.length_a   1.000
_cell.length_b   1.000
_cell.length_c   1.000
_cell.angle_alpha   90.00
_cell.angle_beta   90.00
_cell.angle_gamma   90.00
#
_symmetry.space_group_name_H-M   'P 1'
#
loop_
_entity.id
_entity.type
_entity.pdbx_description
1 polymer ?
#
loop_
_entity_poly.entity_id
_entity_poly.type
_entity_poly.pdbx_seq_one_letter_code
_entity_poly.pdbx_strand_id
1 'polypeptide(L)'
;MLQRSVSYFKSLHATAALEGLGSHVINPLQAASMTGNKLFAHMILEKAGVRTPKAVAAFSEDSAMAALEEFGYPAVIKPVVGSWGRMIGLLREKDAARAVIEDREHMFPLYHVYYFEEFVQRPPRDIRAIVVGDNVVAAIYRYSGDGEWKTNMALGGRAEVCPVTKELEDICIKATRAVGGQIVGVDLMESDKDGLMVHEVNNTTEFKNTVRVTGVDVPGLMVDYALALNKG
;
A
#
# COMPACT_ATOMS: atom_id res chain seq x y z
N MET A 1 -11.29 -19.18 -5.73
CA MET A 1 -11.46 -18.31 -6.93
C MET A 1 -10.48 -17.16 -6.88
N LEU A 2 -9.76 -16.82 -7.95
CA LEU A 2 -8.83 -15.71 -8.00
C LEU A 2 -9.53 -14.45 -8.54
N GLN A 3 -9.83 -13.49 -7.66
CA GLN A 3 -10.50 -12.24 -8.02
C GLN A 3 -9.45 -11.14 -8.32
N ARG A 4 -9.56 -10.49 -9.49
CA ARG A 4 -8.57 -9.50 -9.96
C ARG A 4 -9.19 -8.25 -10.61
N SER A 5 -10.36 -7.84 -10.14
CA SER A 5 -10.98 -6.58 -10.59
C SER A 5 -10.14 -5.38 -10.14
N VAL A 6 -9.89 -4.44 -11.03
CA VAL A 6 -9.07 -3.25 -10.78
C VAL A 6 -9.82 -2.18 -9.96
N SER A 7 -11.14 -2.11 -10.09
CA SER A 7 -11.94 -1.14 -9.34
C SER A 7 -12.12 -1.59 -7.90
N TYR A 8 -11.69 -0.79 -6.93
CA TYR A 8 -11.82 -1.08 -5.49
C TYR A 8 -13.26 -1.45 -5.11
N PHE A 9 -14.25 -0.61 -5.44
CA PHE A 9 -15.64 -0.87 -5.07
C PHE A 9 -16.21 -2.11 -5.76
N LYS A 10 -15.95 -2.31 -7.05
CA LYS A 10 -16.39 -3.51 -7.76
C LYS A 10 -15.72 -4.77 -7.22
N SER A 11 -14.43 -4.69 -6.94
CA SER A 11 -13.67 -5.80 -6.33
C SER A 11 -14.27 -6.21 -4.99
N LEU A 12 -14.49 -5.24 -4.10
CA LEU A 12 -15.01 -5.48 -2.76
C LEU A 12 -16.40 -6.16 -2.81
N HIS A 13 -17.32 -5.60 -3.60
CA HIS A 13 -18.68 -6.14 -3.71
C HIS A 13 -18.73 -7.50 -4.43
N ALA A 14 -17.90 -7.69 -5.46
CA ALA A 14 -17.79 -8.99 -6.12
C ALA A 14 -17.23 -10.06 -5.16
N THR A 15 -16.21 -9.73 -4.37
CA THR A 15 -15.66 -10.63 -3.37
C THR A 15 -16.72 -11.01 -2.33
N ALA A 16 -17.44 -10.02 -1.80
CA ALA A 16 -18.52 -10.26 -0.83
C ALA A 16 -19.61 -11.19 -1.39
N ALA A 17 -20.03 -10.95 -2.64
CA ALA A 17 -21.05 -11.78 -3.29
C ALA A 17 -20.56 -13.22 -3.51
N LEU A 18 -19.31 -13.40 -3.96
CA LEU A 18 -18.74 -14.72 -4.19
C LEU A 18 -18.54 -15.51 -2.89
N GLU A 19 -18.08 -14.86 -1.81
CA GLU A 19 -17.99 -15.51 -0.50
C GLU A 19 -19.37 -15.87 0.06
N GLY A 20 -20.36 -14.98 -0.10
CA GLY A 20 -21.74 -15.25 0.29
C GLY A 20 -22.37 -16.42 -0.47
N LEU A 21 -21.88 -16.74 -1.66
CA LEU A 21 -22.23 -17.93 -2.44
C LEU A 21 -21.38 -19.16 -2.10
N GLY A 22 -20.55 -19.10 -1.06
CA GLY A 22 -19.72 -20.21 -0.61
C GLY A 22 -18.42 -20.40 -1.37
N SER A 23 -18.02 -19.44 -2.21
CA SER A 23 -16.74 -19.52 -2.92
C SER A 23 -15.57 -19.08 -2.03
N HIS A 24 -14.48 -19.84 -2.01
CA HIS A 24 -13.21 -19.36 -1.45
C HIS A 24 -12.58 -18.34 -2.43
N VAL A 25 -12.46 -17.09 -2.00
CA VAL A 25 -11.94 -15.99 -2.84
C VAL A 25 -10.53 -15.60 -2.38
N ILE A 26 -9.62 -15.45 -3.29
CA ILE A 26 -8.27 -14.94 -3.09
C ILE A 26 -8.19 -13.51 -3.66
N ASN A 27 -7.98 -12.51 -2.84
CA ASN A 27 -7.91 -12.51 -1.37
C ASN A 27 -9.33 -12.41 -0.78
N PRO A 28 -9.52 -12.81 0.49
CA PRO A 28 -10.83 -12.73 1.14
C PRO A 28 -11.30 -11.28 1.34
N LEU A 29 -12.61 -11.10 1.55
CA LEU A 29 -13.25 -9.80 1.75
C LEU A 29 -12.58 -8.98 2.84
N GLN A 30 -12.21 -9.62 3.94
CA GLN A 30 -11.50 -8.95 5.04
C GLN A 30 -10.20 -8.32 4.55
N ALA A 31 -9.36 -9.08 3.86
CA ALA A 31 -8.09 -8.57 3.31
C ALA A 31 -8.32 -7.45 2.30
N ALA A 32 -9.31 -7.60 1.40
CA ALA A 32 -9.65 -6.59 0.41
C ALA A 32 -10.12 -5.27 1.08
N SER A 33 -10.90 -5.36 2.15
CA SER A 33 -11.37 -4.20 2.92
C SER A 33 -10.23 -3.50 3.65
N MET A 34 -9.35 -4.25 4.33
CA MET A 34 -8.23 -3.70 5.09
C MET A 34 -7.22 -3.00 4.15
N THR A 35 -6.81 -3.67 3.10
CA THR A 35 -5.80 -3.13 2.16
C THR A 35 -6.34 -2.03 1.25
N GLY A 36 -7.65 -1.95 1.05
CA GLY A 36 -8.29 -0.90 0.25
C GLY A 36 -8.40 0.46 0.93
N ASN A 37 -8.14 0.54 2.24
CA ASN A 37 -8.16 1.76 3.02
C ASN A 37 -6.82 1.91 3.76
N LYS A 38 -6.08 3.00 3.48
CA LYS A 38 -4.74 3.24 4.03
C LYS A 38 -4.74 3.35 5.56
N LEU A 39 -5.73 4.00 6.14
CA LEU A 39 -5.86 4.11 7.59
C LEU A 39 -6.09 2.73 8.23
N PHE A 40 -6.98 1.90 7.65
CA PHE A 40 -7.25 0.57 8.17
C PHE A 40 -6.02 -0.35 8.06
N ALA A 41 -5.34 -0.31 6.91
CA ALA A 41 -4.10 -1.07 6.71
C ALA A 41 -3.03 -0.63 7.71
N HIS A 42 -2.83 0.68 7.87
CA HIS A 42 -1.86 1.22 8.81
C HIS A 42 -2.11 0.74 10.24
N MET A 43 -3.33 0.92 10.75
CA MET A 43 -3.70 0.53 12.11
C MET A 43 -3.48 -0.96 12.39
N ILE A 44 -3.77 -1.82 11.40
CA ILE A 44 -3.60 -3.26 11.56
C ILE A 44 -2.14 -3.68 11.49
N LEU A 45 -1.34 -3.04 10.62
CA LEU A 45 0.10 -3.27 10.51
C LEU A 45 0.82 -2.83 11.80
N GLU A 46 0.49 -1.65 12.33
CA GLU A 46 1.06 -1.14 13.57
C GLU A 46 0.72 -2.05 14.76
N LYS A 47 -0.57 -2.45 14.89
CA LYS A 47 -1.01 -3.41 15.92
C LYS A 47 -0.27 -4.74 15.83
N ALA A 48 0.07 -5.19 14.64
CA ALA A 48 0.87 -6.40 14.42
C ALA A 48 2.37 -6.17 14.67
N GLY A 49 2.81 -4.95 14.97
CA GLY A 49 4.22 -4.61 15.15
C GLY A 49 5.02 -4.70 13.83
N VAL A 50 4.36 -4.45 12.70
CA VAL A 50 5.03 -4.20 11.42
C VAL A 50 5.50 -2.75 11.41
N ARG A 51 6.74 -2.51 11.05
CA ARG A 51 7.30 -1.16 10.96
C ARG A 51 6.64 -0.40 9.80
N THR A 52 6.02 0.75 10.11
CA THR A 52 5.33 1.65 9.18
C THR A 52 5.80 3.08 9.41
N PRO A 53 5.68 4.00 8.44
CA PRO A 53 5.86 5.43 8.70
C PRO A 53 4.90 5.88 9.81
N LYS A 54 5.30 6.83 10.64
CA LYS A 54 4.38 7.42 11.60
C LYS A 54 3.19 8.04 10.88
N ALA A 55 2.00 7.92 11.44
CA ALA A 55 0.80 8.49 10.85
C ALA A 55 -0.14 9.08 11.90
N VAL A 56 -0.98 10.00 11.45
CA VAL A 56 -2.06 10.59 12.23
C VAL A 56 -3.29 10.77 11.35
N ALA A 57 -4.47 10.59 11.93
CA ALA A 57 -5.74 10.83 11.25
C ALA A 57 -6.56 11.87 12.01
N ALA A 58 -7.25 12.74 11.26
CA ALA A 58 -8.17 13.74 11.78
C ALA A 58 -9.47 13.74 10.97
N PHE A 59 -10.56 14.26 11.56
CA PHE A 59 -11.92 14.14 11.00
C PHE A 59 -12.64 15.50 10.90
N SER A 60 -11.91 16.59 11.07
CA SER A 60 -12.35 17.96 10.82
C SER A 60 -11.15 18.83 10.45
N GLU A 61 -11.38 19.95 9.79
CA GLU A 61 -10.35 20.93 9.43
C GLU A 61 -9.53 21.37 10.66
N ASP A 62 -10.21 21.79 11.74
CA ASP A 62 -9.53 22.24 12.96
C ASP A 62 -8.65 21.14 13.57
N SER A 63 -9.16 19.89 13.64
CA SER A 63 -8.41 18.77 14.18
C SER A 63 -7.25 18.36 13.26
N ALA A 64 -7.41 18.52 11.95
CA ALA A 64 -6.33 18.26 10.97
C ALA A 64 -5.18 19.26 11.12
N MET A 65 -5.51 20.55 11.26
CA MET A 65 -4.50 21.58 11.48
C MET A 65 -3.79 21.41 12.83
N ALA A 66 -4.54 21.11 13.90
CA ALA A 66 -3.95 20.85 15.22
C ALA A 66 -3.04 19.60 15.20
N ALA A 67 -3.48 18.53 14.54
CA ALA A 67 -2.67 17.31 14.39
C ALA A 67 -1.36 17.58 13.63
N LEU A 68 -1.38 18.38 12.56
CA LEU A 68 -0.17 18.72 11.80
C LEU A 68 0.78 19.62 12.59
N GLU A 69 0.28 20.49 13.46
CA GLU A 69 1.13 21.30 14.37
C GLU A 69 1.93 20.42 15.33
N GLU A 70 1.30 19.38 15.86
CA GLU A 70 1.97 18.40 16.74
C GLU A 70 2.86 17.41 15.94
N PHE A 71 2.34 16.93 14.79
CA PHE A 71 3.04 15.96 13.94
C PHE A 71 4.29 16.52 13.28
N GLY A 72 4.24 17.80 12.85
CA GLY A 72 5.32 18.54 12.22
C GLY A 72 5.35 18.44 10.69
N TYR A 73 6.27 19.22 10.11
CA TYR A 73 6.50 19.31 8.68
C TYR A 73 7.93 18.87 8.32
N PRO A 74 8.17 18.32 7.12
CA PRO A 74 7.18 18.01 6.08
C PRO A 74 6.33 16.79 6.42
N ALA A 75 5.05 16.81 6.05
CA ALA A 75 4.10 15.72 6.18
C ALA A 75 3.51 15.33 4.82
N VAL A 76 3.12 14.08 4.65
CA VAL A 76 2.48 13.58 3.43
C VAL A 76 0.99 13.37 3.67
N ILE A 77 0.13 14.13 2.99
CA ILE A 77 -1.31 13.91 3.03
C ILE A 77 -1.73 12.92 1.94
N LYS A 78 -2.54 11.93 2.31
CA LYS A 78 -3.03 10.88 1.39
C LYS A 78 -4.55 10.72 1.54
N PRO A 79 -5.29 10.43 0.45
CA PRO A 79 -6.67 9.97 0.59
C PRO A 79 -6.63 8.56 1.20
N VAL A 80 -7.55 8.26 2.13
CA VAL A 80 -7.63 6.93 2.77
C VAL A 80 -7.95 5.84 1.75
N VAL A 81 -8.74 6.13 0.71
CA VAL A 81 -9.00 5.26 -0.44
C VAL A 81 -8.50 5.95 -1.71
N GLY A 82 -7.64 5.29 -2.45
CA GLY A 82 -7.07 5.82 -3.68
C GLY A 82 -5.84 5.04 -4.11
N SER A 83 -5.49 5.15 -5.40
CA SER A 83 -4.39 4.43 -6.03
C SER A 83 -3.60 5.33 -6.99
N TRP A 84 -2.47 4.83 -7.47
CA TRP A 84 -1.64 5.49 -8.48
C TRP A 84 -1.03 6.84 -8.04
N GLY A 85 -0.85 7.06 -6.74
CA GLY A 85 -0.28 8.29 -6.21
C GLY A 85 -1.15 9.55 -6.43
N ARG A 86 -2.42 9.37 -6.82
CA ARG A 86 -3.37 10.49 -7.03
C ARG A 86 -3.78 11.09 -5.69
N MET A 87 -3.93 12.42 -5.68
CA MET A 87 -4.36 13.20 -4.51
C MET A 87 -3.43 13.06 -3.28
N ILE A 88 -2.19 12.62 -3.51
CA ILE A 88 -1.13 12.62 -2.49
C ILE A 88 -0.36 13.92 -2.61
N GLY A 89 -0.22 14.65 -1.52
CA GLY A 89 0.50 15.92 -1.42
C GLY A 89 1.61 15.89 -0.38
N LEU A 90 2.68 16.62 -0.64
CA LEU A 90 3.73 16.89 0.35
C LEU A 90 3.47 18.28 0.93
N LEU A 91 3.14 18.33 2.20
CA LEU A 91 2.89 19.54 2.97
C LEU A 91 4.21 19.97 3.61
N ARG A 92 4.77 21.08 3.16
CA ARG A 92 6.08 21.54 3.63
C ARG A 92 5.98 22.54 4.78
N GLU A 93 4.83 23.18 4.90
CA GLU A 93 4.58 24.25 5.86
C GLU A 93 3.08 24.42 6.13
N LYS A 94 2.77 25.16 7.18
CA LYS A 94 1.41 25.37 7.70
C LYS A 94 0.45 25.97 6.67
N ASP A 95 0.86 27.02 5.96
CA ASP A 95 -0.03 27.73 5.03
C ASP A 95 -0.41 26.87 3.82
N ALA A 96 0.57 26.12 3.28
CA ALA A 96 0.30 25.13 2.24
C ALA A 96 -0.63 24.00 2.74
N ALA A 97 -0.46 23.57 3.99
CA ALA A 97 -1.33 22.56 4.59
C ALA A 97 -2.77 23.06 4.73
N ARG A 98 -2.96 24.30 5.23
CA ARG A 98 -4.27 24.91 5.37
C ARG A 98 -5.01 24.98 4.03
N ALA A 99 -4.36 25.49 2.98
CA ALA A 99 -4.97 25.58 1.65
C ALA A 99 -5.41 24.21 1.11
N VAL A 100 -4.62 23.15 1.33
CA VAL A 100 -4.98 21.79 0.89
C VAL A 100 -6.14 21.22 1.72
N ILE A 101 -6.21 21.51 3.02
CA ILE A 101 -7.29 21.05 3.89
C ILE A 101 -8.60 21.76 3.53
N GLU A 102 -8.59 23.09 3.37
CA GLU A 102 -9.74 23.87 2.92
C GLU A 102 -10.28 23.38 1.56
N ASP A 103 -9.39 23.09 0.58
CA ASP A 103 -9.80 22.54 -0.72
C ASP A 103 -10.51 21.19 -0.56
N ARG A 104 -10.04 20.33 0.35
CA ARG A 104 -10.65 19.01 0.61
C ARG A 104 -12.04 19.09 1.23
N GLU A 105 -12.37 20.12 2.01
CA GLU A 105 -13.73 20.33 2.54
C GLU A 105 -14.78 20.52 1.42
N HIS A 106 -14.35 21.00 0.25
CA HIS A 106 -15.22 21.12 -0.93
C HIS A 106 -15.30 19.86 -1.80
N MET A 107 -14.57 18.80 -1.43
CA MET A 107 -14.56 17.53 -2.14
C MET A 107 -15.60 16.55 -1.58
N PHE A 108 -15.64 15.35 -2.16
CA PHE A 108 -16.49 14.25 -1.68
C PHE A 108 -16.09 13.85 -0.24
N PRO A 109 -17.04 13.48 0.65
CA PRO A 109 -16.79 13.21 2.08
C PRO A 109 -15.65 12.23 2.40
N LEU A 110 -15.28 11.36 1.45
CA LEU A 110 -14.10 10.49 1.59
C LEU A 110 -12.80 11.28 1.87
N TYR A 111 -12.71 12.51 1.37
CA TYR A 111 -11.53 13.37 1.54
C TYR A 111 -11.53 14.15 2.85
N HIS A 112 -12.64 14.13 3.62
CA HIS A 112 -12.76 14.70 4.96
C HIS A 112 -12.17 13.80 6.05
N VAL A 113 -11.67 12.61 5.67
CA VAL A 113 -10.79 11.81 6.52
C VAL A 113 -9.36 12.22 6.19
N TYR A 114 -8.80 13.10 7.00
CA TYR A 114 -7.44 13.63 6.83
C TYR A 114 -6.45 12.62 7.38
N TYR A 115 -5.70 11.98 6.48
CA TYR A 115 -4.69 11.00 6.84
C TYR A 115 -3.32 11.52 6.43
N PHE A 116 -2.45 11.70 7.42
CA PHE A 116 -1.09 12.21 7.25
C PHE A 116 -0.08 11.13 7.64
N GLU A 117 1.01 11.07 6.88
CA GLU A 117 2.19 10.27 7.21
C GLU A 117 3.43 11.17 7.28
N GLU A 118 4.42 10.75 8.06
CA GLU A 118 5.73 11.39 8.05
C GLU A 118 6.38 11.29 6.65
N PHE A 119 7.15 12.32 6.30
CA PHE A 119 7.98 12.26 5.10
C PHE A 119 9.26 11.49 5.41
N VAL A 120 9.32 10.22 5.01
CA VAL A 120 10.46 9.34 5.24
C VAL A 120 11.62 9.72 4.34
N GLN A 121 12.76 10.08 4.94
CA GLN A 121 14.03 10.25 4.22
C GLN A 121 14.51 8.86 3.75
N ARG A 122 14.74 8.72 2.45
CA ARG A 122 15.06 7.46 1.80
C ARG A 122 15.75 7.67 0.46
N PRO A 123 16.43 6.68 -0.09
CA PRO A 123 16.86 6.70 -1.49
C PRO A 123 15.69 7.01 -2.44
N PRO A 124 15.92 7.58 -3.65
CA PRO A 124 14.86 7.93 -4.60
C PRO A 124 14.24 6.70 -5.25
N ARG A 125 13.89 5.72 -4.44
CA ARG A 125 13.28 4.45 -4.83
C ARG A 125 12.40 3.90 -3.71
N ASP A 126 11.57 2.93 -4.06
CA ASP A 126 10.88 2.05 -3.14
C ASP A 126 11.02 0.59 -3.59
N ILE A 127 10.56 -0.33 -2.74
CA ILE A 127 10.55 -1.76 -3.05
C ILE A 127 9.10 -2.20 -3.26
N ARG A 128 8.83 -2.93 -4.36
CA ARG A 128 7.63 -3.72 -4.55
C ARG A 128 7.98 -5.19 -4.40
N ALA A 129 7.52 -5.81 -3.32
CA ALA A 129 7.60 -7.26 -3.11
C ALA A 129 6.25 -7.92 -3.43
N ILE A 130 6.28 -9.10 -4.04
CA ILE A 130 5.08 -9.90 -4.30
C ILE A 130 5.11 -11.10 -3.40
N VAL A 131 4.05 -11.25 -2.60
CA VAL A 131 3.85 -12.38 -1.69
C VAL A 131 2.77 -13.29 -2.26
N VAL A 132 3.06 -14.59 -2.29
CA VAL A 132 2.12 -15.65 -2.65
C VAL A 132 2.14 -16.69 -1.54
N GLY A 133 1.06 -16.81 -0.80
CA GLY A 133 1.01 -17.60 0.43
C GLY A 133 1.99 -17.09 1.48
N ASP A 134 2.89 -17.95 1.90
CA ASP A 134 3.94 -17.64 2.89
C ASP A 134 5.32 -17.38 2.27
N ASN A 135 5.37 -17.01 0.98
CA ASN A 135 6.64 -16.77 0.28
C ASN A 135 6.66 -15.41 -0.41
N VAL A 136 7.76 -14.69 -0.29
CA VAL A 136 8.09 -13.57 -1.17
C VAL A 136 8.66 -14.12 -2.46
N VAL A 137 7.86 -14.20 -3.51
CA VAL A 137 8.24 -14.86 -4.77
C VAL A 137 9.10 -13.97 -5.66
N ALA A 138 9.00 -12.66 -5.55
CA ALA A 138 9.83 -11.71 -6.29
C ALA A 138 9.79 -10.32 -5.64
N ALA A 139 10.85 -9.54 -5.80
CA ALA A 139 10.89 -8.14 -5.41
C ALA A 139 11.65 -7.30 -6.44
N ILE A 140 11.25 -6.05 -6.61
CA ILE A 140 11.90 -5.07 -7.47
C ILE A 140 12.06 -3.73 -6.76
N TYR A 141 13.14 -3.04 -7.04
CA TYR A 141 13.27 -1.61 -6.81
C TYR A 141 12.51 -0.84 -7.88
N ARG A 142 11.78 0.20 -7.47
CA ARG A 142 11.15 1.15 -8.38
C ARG A 142 11.75 2.53 -8.12
N TYR A 143 12.35 3.11 -9.11
CA TYR A 143 13.01 4.42 -9.00
C TYR A 143 12.04 5.53 -9.38
N SER A 144 12.09 6.65 -8.64
CA SER A 144 11.41 7.88 -9.05
C SER A 144 12.11 8.52 -10.24
N GLY A 145 11.37 9.30 -11.03
CA GLY A 145 11.96 10.17 -12.03
C GLY A 145 12.81 11.30 -11.39
N ASP A 146 13.64 11.95 -12.19
CA ASP A 146 14.51 13.04 -11.74
C ASP A 146 13.70 14.17 -11.08
N GLY A 147 14.07 14.52 -9.85
CA GLY A 147 13.40 15.56 -9.07
C GLY A 147 12.05 15.17 -8.44
N GLU A 148 11.56 13.95 -8.68
CA GLU A 148 10.30 13.47 -8.13
C GLU A 148 10.53 12.73 -6.80
N TRP A 149 9.76 13.10 -5.79
CA TRP A 149 9.77 12.41 -4.50
C TRP A 149 8.87 11.18 -4.46
N LYS A 150 7.92 11.07 -5.41
CA LYS A 150 7.03 9.90 -5.58
C LYS A 150 7.66 8.89 -6.53
N THR A 151 7.64 7.63 -6.12
CA THR A 151 7.97 6.51 -7.00
C THR A 151 6.70 6.12 -7.77
N ASN A 152 6.62 6.49 -9.05
CA ASN A 152 5.47 6.14 -9.89
C ASN A 152 5.93 5.55 -11.22
N MET A 153 5.78 4.22 -11.38
CA MET A 153 6.13 3.49 -12.60
C MET A 153 5.31 3.93 -13.84
N ALA A 154 4.12 4.51 -13.64
CA ALA A 154 3.28 5.00 -14.74
C ALA A 154 3.89 6.21 -15.47
N LEU A 155 4.85 6.90 -14.85
CA LEU A 155 5.56 8.05 -15.41
C LEU A 155 6.93 7.68 -16.02
N GLY A 156 7.16 6.41 -16.37
CA GLY A 156 8.40 5.97 -17.03
C GLY A 156 9.53 5.60 -16.05
N GLY A 157 9.20 5.30 -14.79
CA GLY A 157 10.18 4.91 -13.77
C GLY A 157 10.98 3.66 -14.16
N ARG A 158 12.28 3.64 -13.77
CA ARG A 158 13.17 2.48 -13.92
C ARG A 158 12.86 1.47 -12.83
N ALA A 159 12.90 0.18 -13.17
CA ALA A 159 12.82 -0.91 -12.21
C ALA A 159 14.01 -1.85 -12.34
N GLU A 160 14.50 -2.35 -11.20
CA GLU A 160 15.62 -3.29 -11.10
C GLU A 160 15.26 -4.41 -10.14
N VAL A 161 15.97 -5.55 -10.25
CA VAL A 161 15.79 -6.66 -9.31
C VAL A 161 16.18 -6.20 -7.90
N CYS A 162 15.30 -6.47 -6.93
CA CYS A 162 15.61 -6.32 -5.51
C CYS A 162 15.88 -7.72 -4.93
N PRO A 163 17.05 -7.98 -4.33
CA PRO A 163 17.31 -9.25 -3.66
C PRO A 163 16.34 -9.45 -2.50
N VAL A 164 15.73 -10.63 -2.43
CA VAL A 164 14.87 -11.01 -1.29
C VAL A 164 15.76 -11.41 -0.12
N THR A 165 16.04 -10.46 0.77
CA THR A 165 16.76 -10.71 2.03
C THR A 165 15.82 -11.31 3.06
N LYS A 166 16.39 -11.93 4.11
CA LYS A 166 15.58 -12.47 5.21
C LYS A 166 14.76 -11.39 5.91
N GLU A 167 15.30 -10.18 6.09
CA GLU A 167 14.58 -9.05 6.67
C GLU A 167 13.37 -8.63 5.80
N LEU A 168 13.59 -8.54 4.47
CA LEU A 168 12.52 -8.21 3.53
C LEU A 168 11.43 -9.29 3.54
N GLU A 169 11.81 -10.55 3.53
CA GLU A 169 10.88 -11.67 3.60
C GLU A 169 10.04 -11.62 4.88
N ASP A 170 10.69 -11.49 6.04
CA ASP A 170 10.02 -11.52 7.33
C ASP A 170 9.01 -10.37 7.49
N ILE A 171 9.38 -9.15 7.10
CA ILE A 171 8.47 -8.00 7.20
C ILE A 171 7.30 -8.12 6.21
N CYS A 172 7.52 -8.60 4.98
CA CYS A 172 6.48 -8.79 3.97
C CYS A 172 5.48 -9.87 4.39
N ILE A 173 5.96 -11.01 4.88
CA ILE A 173 5.09 -12.10 5.35
C ILE A 173 4.28 -11.66 6.57
N LYS A 174 4.93 -10.97 7.51
CA LYS A 174 4.25 -10.41 8.69
C LYS A 174 3.16 -9.43 8.31
N ALA A 175 3.43 -8.52 7.36
CA ALA A 175 2.45 -7.56 6.84
C ALA A 175 1.28 -8.26 6.13
N THR A 176 1.58 -9.27 5.28
CA THR A 176 0.58 -10.06 4.56
C THR A 176 -0.38 -10.77 5.51
N ARG A 177 0.16 -11.42 6.53
CA ARG A 177 -0.64 -12.11 7.57
C ARG A 177 -1.48 -11.13 8.39
N ALA A 178 -0.92 -9.97 8.75
CA ALA A 178 -1.63 -8.94 9.52
C ALA A 178 -2.91 -8.48 8.81
N VAL A 179 -2.88 -8.27 7.51
CA VAL A 179 -4.06 -7.86 6.73
C VAL A 179 -4.96 -9.03 6.32
N GLY A 180 -4.59 -10.28 6.62
CA GLY A 180 -5.30 -11.48 6.20
C GLY A 180 -5.15 -11.77 4.69
N GLY A 181 -4.09 -11.26 4.07
CA GLY A 181 -3.82 -11.45 2.65
C GLY A 181 -3.25 -12.84 2.34
N GLN A 182 -3.44 -13.28 1.10
CA GLN A 182 -2.91 -14.54 0.57
C GLN A 182 -2.00 -14.28 -0.65
N ILE A 183 -2.41 -13.38 -1.54
CA ILE A 183 -1.61 -12.93 -2.67
C ILE A 183 -1.65 -11.40 -2.67
N VAL A 184 -0.55 -10.77 -2.31
CA VAL A 184 -0.49 -9.31 -2.18
C VAL A 184 0.80 -8.73 -2.75
N GLY A 185 0.77 -7.46 -3.08
CA GLY A 185 1.96 -6.66 -3.29
C GLY A 185 2.22 -5.82 -2.04
N VAL A 186 3.42 -5.92 -1.50
CA VAL A 186 3.86 -5.10 -0.37
C VAL A 186 4.81 -4.03 -0.88
N ASP A 187 4.49 -2.77 -0.58
CA ASP A 187 5.33 -1.63 -0.91
C ASP A 187 6.10 -1.18 0.33
N LEU A 188 7.42 -1.12 0.20
CA LEU A 188 8.31 -0.76 1.30
C LEU A 188 9.19 0.44 0.94
N MET A 189 9.54 1.20 1.97
CA MET A 189 10.55 2.25 1.95
C MET A 189 11.79 1.78 2.71
N GLU A 190 12.96 2.22 2.25
CA GLU A 190 14.25 2.03 2.94
C GLU A 190 14.54 3.33 3.72
N SER A 191 14.01 3.45 4.96
CA SER A 191 14.29 4.61 5.80
C SER A 191 15.77 4.66 6.17
N ASP A 192 16.40 5.83 6.02
CA ASP A 192 17.79 6.04 6.42
C ASP A 192 17.98 5.84 7.94
N LYS A 193 16.94 6.03 8.72
CA LYS A 193 16.97 5.95 10.19
C LYS A 193 16.50 4.60 10.71
N ASP A 194 15.39 4.08 10.17
CA ASP A 194 14.63 2.98 10.78
C ASP A 194 14.67 1.67 9.96
N GLY A 195 15.37 1.66 8.80
CA GLY A 195 15.46 0.51 7.91
C GLY A 195 14.19 0.28 7.09
N LEU A 196 13.86 -0.98 6.82
CA LEU A 196 12.68 -1.31 6.02
C LEU A 196 11.37 -0.97 6.74
N MET A 197 10.48 -0.25 6.05
CA MET A 197 9.14 0.14 6.52
C MET A 197 8.10 -0.19 5.47
N VAL A 198 7.01 -0.83 5.87
CA VAL A 198 5.85 -1.08 4.97
C VAL A 198 4.99 0.18 4.92
N HIS A 199 4.76 0.69 3.71
CA HIS A 199 3.91 1.86 3.54
C HIS A 199 2.59 1.57 2.84
N GLU A 200 2.48 0.43 2.12
CA GLU A 200 1.22 0.00 1.50
C GLU A 200 1.20 -1.51 1.29
N VAL A 201 0.02 -2.13 1.45
CA VAL A 201 -0.24 -3.51 1.04
C VAL A 201 -1.36 -3.51 0.01
N ASN A 202 -1.12 -4.10 -1.16
CA ASN A 202 -2.00 -4.06 -2.31
C ASN A 202 -2.69 -5.41 -2.53
N ASN A 203 -4.02 -5.45 -2.38
CA ASN A 203 -4.86 -6.65 -2.56
C ASN A 203 -4.82 -7.20 -4.00
N THR A 204 -4.81 -6.31 -5.01
CA THR A 204 -4.73 -6.69 -6.42
C THR A 204 -3.43 -6.15 -6.99
N THR A 205 -2.33 -6.88 -6.71
CA THR A 205 -1.01 -6.41 -7.13
C THR A 205 -0.80 -6.50 -8.64
N GLU A 206 -0.24 -5.44 -9.21
CA GLU A 206 0.28 -5.45 -10.57
C GLU A 206 1.67 -6.08 -10.58
N PHE A 207 1.95 -7.00 -11.50
CA PHE A 207 3.18 -7.77 -11.53
C PHE A 207 3.93 -7.74 -12.88
N LYS A 208 3.42 -7.05 -13.92
CA LYS A 208 4.06 -7.04 -15.25
C LYS A 208 5.52 -6.60 -15.21
N ASN A 209 5.78 -5.50 -14.47
CA ASN A 209 7.16 -5.01 -14.34
C ASN A 209 8.02 -5.98 -13.53
N THR A 210 7.47 -6.62 -12.50
CA THR A 210 8.19 -7.61 -11.70
C THR A 210 8.57 -8.80 -12.56
N VAL A 211 7.64 -9.39 -13.33
CA VAL A 211 7.92 -10.49 -14.27
C VAL A 211 8.98 -10.08 -15.28
N ARG A 212 8.84 -8.90 -15.91
CA ARG A 212 9.78 -8.40 -16.93
C ARG A 212 11.21 -8.26 -16.38
N VAL A 213 11.35 -7.79 -15.14
CA VAL A 213 12.65 -7.46 -14.53
C VAL A 213 13.31 -8.69 -13.91
N THR A 214 12.53 -9.55 -13.25
CA THR A 214 13.05 -10.71 -12.50
C THR A 214 13.05 -12.02 -13.29
N GLY A 215 12.22 -12.13 -14.34
CA GLY A 215 11.99 -13.39 -15.07
C GLY A 215 11.17 -14.41 -14.30
N VAL A 216 10.71 -14.10 -13.08
CA VAL A 216 9.89 -15.02 -12.26
C VAL A 216 8.49 -15.12 -12.84
N ASP A 217 7.98 -16.34 -13.00
CA ASP A 217 6.60 -16.60 -13.44
C ASP A 217 5.59 -16.38 -12.29
N VAL A 218 5.42 -15.11 -11.91
CA VAL A 218 4.47 -14.72 -10.87
C VAL A 218 3.04 -15.19 -11.18
N PRO A 219 2.49 -15.06 -12.42
CA PRO A 219 1.16 -15.57 -12.75
C PRO A 219 1.02 -17.07 -12.50
N GLY A 220 2.01 -17.88 -12.92
CA GLY A 220 2.01 -19.32 -12.69
C GLY A 220 1.96 -19.66 -11.20
N LEU A 221 2.82 -19.04 -10.40
CA LEU A 221 2.83 -19.23 -8.94
C LEU A 221 1.50 -18.84 -8.27
N MET A 222 0.84 -17.76 -8.74
CA MET A 222 -0.49 -17.38 -8.24
C MET A 222 -1.57 -18.43 -8.57
N VAL A 223 -1.53 -19.01 -9.77
CA VAL A 223 -2.46 -20.06 -10.19
C VAL A 223 -2.20 -21.34 -9.40
N ASP A 224 -0.94 -21.76 -9.26
CA ASP A 224 -0.57 -22.95 -8.51
C ASP A 224 -1.02 -22.86 -7.04
N TYR A 225 -0.82 -21.70 -6.42
CA TYR A 225 -1.31 -21.43 -5.06
C TYR A 225 -2.84 -21.55 -4.97
N ALA A 226 -3.56 -20.93 -5.93
CA ALA A 226 -5.02 -21.00 -5.97
C ALA A 226 -5.56 -22.41 -6.17
N LEU A 227 -4.86 -23.25 -6.97
CA LEU A 227 -5.22 -24.65 -7.18
C LEU A 227 -4.92 -25.51 -5.94
N ALA A 228 -3.83 -25.24 -5.23
CA ALA A 228 -3.48 -25.94 -4.01
C ALA A 228 -4.52 -25.76 -2.89
N LEU A 229 -5.06 -24.54 -2.74
CA LEU A 229 -6.11 -24.25 -1.77
C LEU A 229 -7.46 -24.93 -2.05
N ASN A 230 -7.72 -25.36 -3.30
CA ASN A 230 -8.96 -26.05 -3.63
C ASN A 230 -8.87 -27.58 -3.46
N LYS A 231 -7.71 -28.13 -3.10
CA LYS A 231 -7.49 -29.57 -2.92
C LYS A 231 -7.58 -30.01 -1.45
N GLY A 232 -7.70 -29.10 -0.54
CA GLY A 232 -7.89 -29.32 0.90
C GLY A 232 -9.27 -28.90 1.34
#